data_8f2ef8b9cf2e7633073f7ff9eded4dc8
#
_entry.id   8f2ef8b9cf2e7633073f7ff9eded4dc8
#
_cell.length_a   1.000
_cell.length_b   1.000
_cell.length_c   1.000
_cell.angle_alpha   90.00
_cell.angle_beta   90.00
_cell.angle_gamma   90.00
#
_symmetry.space_group_name_H-M   'P 1'
#
loop_
_entity.id
_entity.type
_entity.pdbx_description
1 polymer ?
#
loop_
_entity_poly.entity_id
_entity_poly.type
_entity_poly.pdbx_seq_one_letter_code
_entity_poly.pdbx_strand_id
1 'polypeptide(L)'
;MKKKILILAGGYSKERDISLKTAKAVYKQIKKNYNYKILDPKSGFVNEIRKFKPNVIFNALHGRYGEDGYIQLILENEKVKYTHSGVKASSICINKLISKKIFKKNKILTPKYIILKKNIIKDKKKILKLVKKKINFPVVIKPTNEGSSVGVYICNKFNFITNLNKLYNEREILVEKYIPGREIQVAIMGKKKLGTIELVPRRKFYDYKAKYDKNAKTKHILPVDLPKKKIKEVEDIALKAHQITKCRGVTRSDFRYN
;
A
#
# COMPACT_ATOMS: atom_id res chain seq x y z
N MET A 1 4.25 -12.54 34.69
CA MET A 1 4.66 -11.21 34.13
C MET A 1 3.85 -10.86 32.88
N LYS A 2 3.47 -9.58 32.71
CA LYS A 2 2.80 -9.13 31.48
C LYS A 2 3.76 -9.23 30.27
N LYS A 3 3.25 -9.72 29.11
CA LYS A 3 4.04 -9.74 27.88
C LYS A 3 4.45 -8.33 27.46
N LYS A 4 5.68 -8.20 26.91
CA LYS A 4 6.26 -6.95 26.43
C LYS A 4 5.94 -6.73 24.97
N ILE A 5 5.28 -5.63 24.64
CA ILE A 5 4.98 -5.23 23.26
C ILE A 5 5.71 -3.92 22.97
N LEU A 6 6.50 -3.92 21.90
CA LEU A 6 7.09 -2.69 21.40
C LEU A 6 6.31 -2.24 20.16
N ILE A 7 5.92 -0.97 20.12
CA ILE A 7 5.27 -0.36 18.96
C ILE A 7 6.32 0.47 18.22
N LEU A 8 6.67 0.08 16.99
CA LEU A 8 7.48 0.92 16.11
C LEU A 8 6.59 1.92 15.41
N ALA A 9 6.86 3.22 15.59
CA ALA A 9 6.05 4.29 15.01
C ALA A 9 6.89 5.54 14.71
N GLY A 10 6.41 6.36 13.78
CA GLY A 10 7.13 7.54 13.29
C GLY A 10 7.89 7.23 12.01
N GLY A 11 9.21 7.12 12.09
CA GLY A 11 10.08 6.87 10.93
C GLY A 11 10.26 8.09 10.03
N TYR A 12 10.86 7.86 8.85
CA TYR A 12 11.27 8.93 7.92
C TYR A 12 10.35 9.10 6.70
N SER A 13 9.25 8.31 6.62
CA SER A 13 8.36 8.41 5.46
C SER A 13 7.47 9.66 5.51
N LYS A 14 6.91 10.04 4.37
CA LYS A 14 5.90 11.10 4.26
C LYS A 14 4.62 10.77 5.05
N GLU A 15 4.47 9.53 5.50
CA GLU A 15 3.32 9.02 6.27
C GLU A 15 3.59 8.96 7.78
N ARG A 16 4.63 9.66 8.26
CA ARG A 16 5.00 9.70 9.69
C ARG A 16 3.83 9.97 10.63
N ASP A 17 3.02 10.98 10.33
CA ASP A 17 1.88 11.35 11.16
C ASP A 17 0.81 10.26 11.22
N ILE A 18 0.64 9.51 10.13
CA ILE A 18 -0.27 8.37 10.08
C ILE A 18 0.25 7.24 10.95
N SER A 19 1.55 6.98 10.88
CA SER A 19 2.23 6.00 11.75
C SER A 19 2.01 6.32 13.24
N LEU A 20 2.18 7.57 13.65
CA LEU A 20 1.96 8.00 15.03
C LEU A 20 0.48 7.87 15.45
N LYS A 21 -0.47 8.16 14.55
CA LYS A 21 -1.91 7.94 14.80
C LYS A 21 -2.23 6.46 14.98
N THR A 22 -1.67 5.60 14.13
CA THR A 22 -1.81 4.14 14.23
C THR A 22 -1.27 3.64 15.57
N ALA A 23 -0.07 4.07 15.95
CA ALA A 23 0.52 3.70 17.24
C ALA A 23 -0.34 4.13 18.43
N LYS A 24 -0.92 5.34 18.39
CA LYS A 24 -1.84 5.83 19.44
C LYS A 24 -3.11 4.97 19.54
N ALA A 25 -3.65 4.52 18.41
CA ALA A 25 -4.82 3.63 18.38
C ALA A 25 -4.48 2.27 19.00
N VAL A 26 -3.36 1.65 18.60
CA VAL A 26 -2.88 0.37 19.15
C VAL A 26 -2.60 0.49 20.64
N TYR A 27 -1.87 1.53 21.05
CA TYR A 27 -1.57 1.80 22.47
C TYR A 27 -2.82 1.81 23.33
N LYS A 28 -3.90 2.48 22.89
CA LYS A 28 -5.16 2.53 23.64
C LYS A 28 -5.72 1.15 23.97
N GLN A 29 -5.54 0.17 23.06
CA GLN A 29 -6.05 -1.19 23.20
C GLN A 29 -5.17 -2.05 24.12
N ILE A 30 -3.85 -1.86 24.06
CA ILE A 30 -2.91 -2.77 24.73
C ILE A 30 -2.45 -2.30 26.13
N LYS A 31 -2.57 -1.00 26.44
CA LYS A 31 -1.97 -0.37 27.63
C LYS A 31 -2.36 -1.01 28.96
N LYS A 32 -3.57 -1.58 29.09
CA LYS A 32 -4.04 -2.20 30.33
C LYS A 32 -3.47 -3.62 30.54
N ASN A 33 -3.23 -4.37 29.44
CA ASN A 33 -2.96 -5.80 29.49
C ASN A 33 -1.50 -6.17 29.25
N TYR A 34 -0.69 -5.26 28.72
CA TYR A 34 0.68 -5.51 28.31
C TYR A 34 1.64 -4.47 28.89
N ASN A 35 2.91 -4.89 29.10
CA ASN A 35 4.01 -3.95 29.25
C ASN A 35 4.40 -3.46 27.83
N TYR A 36 4.43 -2.16 27.61
CA TYR A 36 4.62 -1.61 26.27
C TYR A 36 5.68 -0.51 26.25
N LYS A 37 6.27 -0.32 25.05
CA LYS A 37 7.12 0.82 24.70
C LYS A 37 6.76 1.27 23.29
N ILE A 38 6.71 2.59 23.07
CA ILE A 38 6.60 3.17 21.71
C ILE A 38 7.99 3.67 21.34
N LEU A 39 8.48 3.30 20.16
CA LEU A 39 9.82 3.61 19.71
C LEU A 39 9.78 4.13 18.26
N ASP A 40 10.40 5.29 18.07
CA ASP A 40 10.65 5.83 16.73
C ASP A 40 11.98 5.24 16.22
N PRO A 41 12.01 4.56 15.06
CA PRO A 41 13.21 3.92 14.54
C PRO A 41 14.21 4.94 13.95
N LYS A 42 14.77 5.76 14.82
CA LYS A 42 15.89 6.65 14.53
C LYS A 42 17.23 5.94 14.84
N SER A 43 18.33 6.67 14.75
CA SER A 43 19.65 6.13 15.09
C SER A 43 19.64 5.47 16.46
N GLY A 44 20.26 4.31 16.57
CA GLY A 44 20.36 3.56 17.85
C GLY A 44 19.12 2.76 18.25
N PHE A 45 18.03 2.76 17.48
CA PHE A 45 16.77 2.09 17.85
C PHE A 45 16.92 0.57 18.07
N VAL A 46 17.87 -0.07 17.42
CA VAL A 46 18.15 -1.52 17.60
C VAL A 46 18.64 -1.80 19.03
N ASN A 47 19.50 -0.93 19.60
CA ASN A 47 19.94 -1.07 20.98
C ASN A 47 18.77 -0.94 21.97
N GLU A 48 17.79 -0.08 21.66
CA GLU A 48 16.59 0.06 22.47
C GLU A 48 15.68 -1.20 22.40
N ILE A 49 15.62 -1.86 21.24
CA ILE A 49 14.94 -3.16 21.10
C ILE A 49 15.64 -4.22 21.99
N ARG A 50 16.96 -4.31 21.90
CA ARG A 50 17.76 -5.27 22.70
C ARG A 50 17.61 -5.04 24.20
N LYS A 51 17.63 -3.79 24.66
CA LYS A 51 17.40 -3.43 26.08
C LYS A 51 15.99 -3.78 26.54
N PHE A 52 14.97 -3.47 25.76
CA PHE A 52 13.58 -3.70 26.13
C PHE A 52 13.18 -5.18 26.07
N LYS A 53 13.81 -5.98 25.18
CA LYS A 53 13.54 -7.41 24.96
C LYS A 53 12.04 -7.69 24.74
N PRO A 54 11.41 -7.17 23.67
CA PRO A 54 9.98 -7.35 23.43
C PRO A 54 9.65 -8.81 23.06
N ASN A 55 8.49 -9.29 23.50
CA ASN A 55 7.96 -10.58 23.04
C ASN A 55 7.48 -10.48 21.57
N VAL A 56 6.96 -9.30 21.19
CA VAL A 56 6.54 -8.99 19.82
C VAL A 56 6.64 -7.49 19.55
N ILE A 57 6.97 -7.16 18.32
CA ILE A 57 6.97 -5.78 17.83
C ILE A 57 5.73 -5.56 16.96
N PHE A 58 4.92 -4.56 17.31
CA PHE A 58 3.87 -4.07 16.44
C PHE A 58 4.46 -3.02 15.50
N ASN A 59 4.55 -3.35 14.21
CA ASN A 59 5.01 -2.42 13.20
C ASN A 59 3.86 -1.48 12.80
N ALA A 60 3.86 -0.26 13.34
CA ALA A 60 2.92 0.80 13.01
C ALA A 60 3.48 1.78 11.97
N LEU A 61 4.63 1.48 11.37
CA LEU A 61 5.22 2.32 10.33
C LEU A 61 4.42 2.21 9.03
N HIS A 62 4.38 3.29 8.27
CA HIS A 62 3.72 3.38 6.97
C HIS A 62 4.69 3.81 5.87
N GLY A 63 4.47 3.30 4.66
CA GLY A 63 5.24 3.65 3.48
C GLY A 63 6.68 3.16 3.52
N ARG A 64 7.58 3.97 2.94
CA ARG A 64 8.99 3.62 2.79
C ARG A 64 9.66 3.37 4.14
N TYR A 65 10.54 2.39 4.19
CA TYR A 65 11.22 1.79 5.35
C TYR A 65 10.30 0.99 6.28
N GLY A 66 8.99 1.24 6.32
CA GLY A 66 8.05 0.53 7.17
C GLY A 66 7.37 -0.66 6.49
N GLU A 67 7.10 -0.55 5.18
CA GLU A 67 6.31 -1.51 4.39
C GLU A 67 7.07 -2.12 3.20
N ASP A 68 8.34 -1.79 3.02
CA ASP A 68 9.16 -2.19 1.86
C ASP A 68 10.14 -3.34 2.11
N GLY A 69 10.14 -3.89 3.31
CA GLY A 69 11.04 -4.97 3.72
C GLY A 69 12.25 -4.50 4.54
N TYR A 70 12.54 -3.19 4.57
CA TYR A 70 13.72 -2.67 5.26
C TYR A 70 13.67 -2.92 6.78
N ILE A 71 12.62 -2.44 7.47
CA ILE A 71 12.49 -2.67 8.91
C ILE A 71 12.32 -4.15 9.22
N GLN A 72 11.61 -4.90 8.36
CA GLN A 72 11.41 -6.32 8.53
C GLN A 72 12.74 -7.07 8.53
N LEU A 73 13.68 -6.71 7.63
CA LEU A 73 15.02 -7.31 7.59
C LEU A 73 15.79 -7.07 8.89
N ILE A 74 15.73 -5.86 9.43
CA ILE A 74 16.37 -5.54 10.72
C ILE A 74 15.78 -6.39 11.84
N LEU A 75 14.44 -6.51 11.89
CA LEU A 75 13.76 -7.27 12.94
C LEU A 75 14.00 -8.79 12.81
N GLU A 76 14.12 -9.32 11.60
CA GLU A 76 14.49 -10.72 11.37
C GLU A 76 15.94 -11.00 11.81
N ASN A 77 16.86 -10.06 11.54
CA ASN A 77 18.25 -10.17 12.02
C ASN A 77 18.33 -10.13 13.57
N GLU A 78 17.51 -9.34 14.22
CA GLU A 78 17.38 -9.30 15.68
C GLU A 78 16.58 -10.48 16.27
N LYS A 79 16.11 -11.41 15.43
CA LYS A 79 15.32 -12.61 15.80
C LYS A 79 14.08 -12.27 16.64
N VAL A 80 13.47 -11.11 16.44
CA VAL A 80 12.29 -10.64 17.17
C VAL A 80 11.04 -10.87 16.36
N LYS A 81 10.00 -11.41 16.97
CA LYS A 81 8.67 -11.56 16.35
C LYS A 81 8.05 -10.19 16.08
N TYR A 82 7.44 -10.02 14.92
CA TYR A 82 6.75 -8.76 14.56
C TYR A 82 5.46 -9.02 13.78
N THR A 83 4.58 -8.02 13.77
CA THR A 83 3.31 -8.07 13.05
C THR A 83 3.49 -7.79 11.55
N HIS A 84 2.49 -8.19 10.75
CA HIS A 84 2.42 -8.02 9.29
C HIS A 84 3.38 -8.90 8.51
N SER A 85 3.54 -8.60 7.23
CA SER A 85 4.28 -9.42 6.27
C SER A 85 5.79 -9.34 6.48
N GLY A 86 6.51 -10.39 6.07
CA GLY A 86 7.97 -10.46 6.15
C GLY A 86 8.66 -9.72 5.02
N VAL A 87 9.99 -9.74 5.02
CA VAL A 87 10.87 -9.02 4.08
C VAL A 87 10.45 -9.22 2.63
N LYS A 88 10.41 -10.47 2.17
CA LYS A 88 10.12 -10.79 0.76
C LYS A 88 8.74 -10.32 0.31
N ALA A 89 7.71 -10.56 1.12
CA ALA A 89 6.35 -10.17 0.79
C ALA A 89 6.20 -8.64 0.77
N SER A 90 6.77 -7.93 1.73
CA SER A 90 6.77 -6.47 1.79
C SER A 90 7.46 -5.87 0.57
N SER A 91 8.67 -6.34 0.22
CA SER A 91 9.41 -5.87 -0.98
C SER A 91 8.67 -6.15 -2.29
N ILE A 92 7.95 -7.28 -2.39
CA ILE A 92 7.12 -7.59 -3.54
C ILE A 92 5.92 -6.62 -3.61
N CYS A 93 5.21 -6.44 -2.49
CA CYS A 93 3.94 -5.71 -2.49
C CYS A 93 4.11 -4.20 -2.67
N ILE A 94 5.19 -3.60 -2.15
CA ILE A 94 5.48 -2.19 -2.37
C ILE A 94 5.79 -1.89 -3.84
N ASN A 95 6.42 -2.82 -4.55
CA ASN A 95 6.76 -2.67 -5.96
C ASN A 95 5.61 -3.10 -6.87
N LYS A 96 4.88 -2.11 -7.40
CA LYS A 96 3.71 -2.32 -8.25
C LYS A 96 4.00 -3.14 -9.52
N LEU A 97 5.20 -3.00 -10.08
CA LEU A 97 5.60 -3.76 -11.27
C LEU A 97 5.81 -5.23 -10.94
N ILE A 98 6.49 -5.54 -9.83
CA ILE A 98 6.74 -6.92 -9.40
C ILE A 98 5.41 -7.59 -9.04
N SER A 99 4.56 -6.91 -8.25
CA SER A 99 3.22 -7.39 -7.90
C SER A 99 2.38 -7.70 -9.13
N LYS A 100 2.33 -6.79 -10.12
CA LYS A 100 1.59 -7.01 -11.37
C LYS A 100 2.11 -8.19 -12.17
N LYS A 101 3.43 -8.42 -12.23
CA LYS A 101 4.01 -9.61 -12.89
C LYS A 101 3.56 -10.90 -12.21
N ILE A 102 3.58 -10.93 -10.88
CA ILE A 102 3.13 -12.09 -10.09
C ILE A 102 1.64 -12.31 -10.28
N PHE A 103 0.81 -11.26 -10.22
CA PHE A 103 -0.63 -11.34 -10.43
C PHE A 103 -0.97 -11.86 -11.82
N LYS A 104 -0.33 -11.34 -12.87
CA LYS A 104 -0.52 -11.81 -14.25
C LYS A 104 -0.18 -13.30 -14.40
N LYS A 105 0.97 -13.75 -13.84
CA LYS A 105 1.38 -15.17 -13.85
C LYS A 105 0.34 -16.07 -13.18
N ASN A 106 -0.35 -15.55 -12.17
CA ASN A 106 -1.37 -16.29 -11.42
C ASN A 106 -2.82 -15.98 -11.85
N LYS A 107 -3.02 -15.41 -13.04
CA LYS A 107 -4.33 -15.11 -13.61
C LYS A 107 -5.20 -14.20 -12.74
N ILE A 108 -4.58 -13.30 -11.97
CA ILE A 108 -5.27 -12.19 -11.28
C ILE A 108 -5.28 -10.99 -12.21
N LEU A 109 -6.47 -10.47 -12.50
CA LEU A 109 -6.66 -9.32 -13.37
C LEU A 109 -6.05 -8.05 -12.76
N THR A 110 -5.34 -7.31 -13.58
CA THR A 110 -4.86 -5.96 -13.28
C THR A 110 -4.99 -5.10 -14.53
N PRO A 111 -5.12 -3.77 -14.42
CA PRO A 111 -5.17 -2.89 -15.58
C PRO A 111 -3.98 -3.11 -16.52
N LYS A 112 -4.22 -3.02 -17.84
CA LYS A 112 -3.13 -3.00 -18.85
C LYS A 112 -2.14 -1.90 -18.51
N TYR A 113 -0.85 -2.14 -18.69
CA TYR A 113 0.18 -1.18 -18.29
C TYR A 113 1.43 -1.24 -19.16
N ILE A 114 2.18 -0.14 -19.13
CA ILE A 114 3.57 -0.05 -19.61
C ILE A 114 4.41 0.61 -18.52
N ILE A 115 5.73 0.43 -18.62
CA ILE A 115 6.73 1.10 -17.77
C ILE A 115 7.48 2.11 -18.60
N LEU A 116 7.56 3.33 -18.08
CA LEU A 116 8.44 4.37 -18.61
C LEU A 116 9.68 4.43 -17.74
N LYS A 117 10.84 4.20 -18.32
CA LYS A 117 12.14 4.37 -17.65
C LYS A 117 12.66 5.78 -17.90
N LYS A 118 13.46 6.31 -17.00
CA LYS A 118 13.98 7.68 -17.02
C LYS A 118 14.63 8.08 -18.37
N ASN A 119 15.33 7.14 -19.01
CA ASN A 119 15.96 7.38 -20.31
C ASN A 119 14.97 7.57 -21.48
N ILE A 120 13.75 7.03 -21.39
CA ILE A 120 12.71 7.12 -22.43
C ILE A 120 11.91 8.42 -22.31
N ILE A 121 11.88 9.04 -21.13
CA ILE A 121 11.04 10.21 -20.81
C ILE A 121 11.44 11.47 -21.60
N LYS A 122 12.60 11.49 -22.24
CA LYS A 122 13.11 12.64 -23.02
C LYS A 122 12.26 12.93 -24.27
N ASP A 123 11.75 11.91 -24.97
CA ASP A 123 10.96 12.09 -26.20
C ASP A 123 9.44 12.05 -25.92
N LYS A 124 8.88 13.22 -25.64
CA LYS A 124 7.46 13.41 -25.31
C LYS A 124 6.50 12.94 -26.40
N LYS A 125 6.84 13.17 -27.69
CA LYS A 125 6.00 12.77 -28.83
C LYS A 125 5.95 11.24 -28.95
N LYS A 126 7.09 10.57 -28.82
CA LYS A 126 7.22 9.11 -28.88
C LYS A 126 6.44 8.44 -27.73
N ILE A 127 6.52 9.01 -26.51
CA ILE A 127 5.77 8.49 -25.36
C ILE A 127 4.27 8.60 -25.58
N LEU A 128 3.76 9.75 -26.05
CA LEU A 128 2.34 9.93 -26.33
C LEU A 128 1.82 8.90 -27.36
N LYS A 129 2.58 8.68 -28.45
CA LYS A 129 2.27 7.66 -29.45
C LYS A 129 2.26 6.26 -28.82
N LEU A 130 3.25 5.93 -27.97
CA LEU A 130 3.35 4.65 -27.29
C LEU A 130 2.16 4.40 -26.37
N VAL A 131 1.81 5.37 -25.52
CA VAL A 131 0.66 5.27 -24.59
C VAL A 131 -0.64 5.10 -25.36
N LYS A 132 -0.88 5.92 -26.43
CA LYS A 132 -2.06 5.80 -27.27
C LYS A 132 -2.17 4.40 -27.91
N LYS A 133 -1.06 3.89 -28.46
CA LYS A 133 -1.04 2.56 -29.13
C LYS A 133 -1.24 1.39 -28.17
N LYS A 134 -0.60 1.41 -27.00
CA LYS A 134 -0.55 0.25 -26.09
C LYS A 134 -1.68 0.20 -25.07
N ILE A 135 -2.16 1.36 -24.58
CA ILE A 135 -3.13 1.44 -23.48
C ILE A 135 -4.36 2.24 -23.87
N ASN A 136 -4.18 3.35 -24.59
CA ASN A 136 -5.16 4.39 -24.89
C ASN A 136 -5.61 5.18 -23.63
N PHE A 137 -5.90 6.46 -23.81
CA PHE A 137 -6.38 7.37 -22.75
C PHE A 137 -7.85 7.09 -22.35
N PRO A 138 -8.26 7.43 -21.11
CA PRO A 138 -7.46 7.97 -20.02
C PRO A 138 -6.57 6.90 -19.37
N VAL A 139 -5.46 7.37 -18.74
CA VAL A 139 -4.49 6.52 -18.04
C VAL A 139 -4.20 7.03 -16.64
N VAL A 140 -3.67 6.17 -15.79
CA VAL A 140 -3.10 6.54 -14.48
C VAL A 140 -1.59 6.43 -14.57
N ILE A 141 -0.87 7.47 -14.14
CA ILE A 141 0.58 7.43 -13.99
C ILE A 141 0.95 7.49 -12.51
N LYS A 142 1.94 6.71 -12.11
CA LYS A 142 2.37 6.63 -10.70
C LYS A 142 3.78 6.04 -10.58
N PRO A 143 4.51 6.38 -9.50
CA PRO A 143 5.76 5.71 -9.16
C PRO A 143 5.55 4.21 -8.90
N THR A 144 6.55 3.38 -9.19
CA THR A 144 6.46 1.94 -8.95
C THR A 144 6.55 1.57 -7.47
N ASN A 145 7.26 2.35 -6.63
CA ASN A 145 7.63 2.00 -5.26
C ASN A 145 7.05 2.93 -4.18
N GLU A 146 6.05 3.76 -4.50
CA GLU A 146 5.42 4.67 -3.53
C GLU A 146 4.07 4.12 -3.06
N GLY A 147 3.69 4.47 -1.81
CA GLY A 147 2.40 4.14 -1.20
C GLY A 147 1.40 5.31 -1.22
N SER A 148 0.26 5.12 -0.58
CA SER A 148 -0.74 6.15 -0.19
C SER A 148 -1.15 7.15 -1.28
N SER A 149 -1.17 6.73 -2.53
CA SER A 149 -1.49 7.59 -3.69
C SER A 149 -0.51 8.77 -3.91
N VAL A 150 0.69 8.72 -3.32
CA VAL A 150 1.73 9.72 -3.57
C VAL A 150 2.18 9.62 -5.04
N GLY A 151 2.17 10.75 -5.74
CA GLY A 151 2.57 10.81 -7.16
C GLY A 151 1.61 10.10 -8.12
N VAL A 152 0.35 9.87 -7.75
CA VAL A 152 -0.66 9.25 -8.62
C VAL A 152 -1.44 10.33 -9.34
N TYR A 153 -1.48 10.26 -10.68
CA TYR A 153 -2.23 11.19 -11.52
C TYR A 153 -3.09 10.45 -12.55
N ILE A 154 -4.38 10.85 -12.65
CA ILE A 154 -5.26 10.45 -13.73
C ILE A 154 -5.05 11.42 -14.88
N CYS A 155 -4.70 10.89 -16.06
CA CYS A 155 -4.29 11.68 -17.20
C CYS A 155 -5.14 11.38 -18.44
N ASN A 156 -5.56 12.47 -19.09
CA ASN A 156 -6.00 12.45 -20.48
C ASN A 156 -4.80 12.82 -21.39
N LYS A 157 -5.04 12.90 -22.70
CA LYS A 157 -4.01 13.24 -23.70
C LYS A 157 -3.38 14.61 -23.45
N PHE A 158 -4.15 15.59 -22.96
CA PHE A 158 -3.71 16.98 -22.83
C PHE A 158 -2.85 17.22 -21.58
N ASN A 159 -3.19 16.59 -20.44
CA ASN A 159 -2.47 16.82 -19.19
C ASN A 159 -1.41 15.73 -18.86
N PHE A 160 -1.25 14.73 -19.73
CA PHE A 160 -0.33 13.62 -19.50
C PHE A 160 1.12 14.07 -19.32
N ILE A 161 1.64 14.89 -20.26
CA ILE A 161 3.03 15.36 -20.22
C ILE A 161 3.29 16.26 -19.00
N THR A 162 2.35 17.16 -18.68
CA THR A 162 2.45 18.01 -17.50
C THR A 162 2.57 17.20 -16.22
N ASN A 163 1.75 16.17 -16.08
CA ASN A 163 1.81 15.30 -14.89
C ASN A 163 3.02 14.36 -14.91
N LEU A 164 3.44 13.90 -16.09
CA LEU A 164 4.65 13.08 -16.23
C LEU A 164 5.90 13.86 -15.78
N ASN A 165 6.00 15.14 -16.07
CA ASN A 165 7.10 15.99 -15.62
C ASN A 165 7.19 16.09 -14.09
N LYS A 166 6.09 16.00 -13.36
CA LYS A 166 6.09 15.98 -11.88
C LYS A 166 6.73 14.70 -11.31
N LEU A 167 6.84 13.67 -12.12
CA LEU A 167 7.46 12.37 -11.77
C LEU A 167 8.87 12.22 -12.38
N TYR A 168 9.48 13.29 -12.87
CA TYR A 168 10.77 13.23 -13.56
C TYR A 168 11.90 12.60 -12.74
N ASN A 169 11.87 12.74 -11.41
CA ASN A 169 12.87 12.18 -10.52
C ASN A 169 12.70 10.69 -10.27
N GLU A 170 11.56 10.09 -10.67
CA GLU A 170 11.30 8.68 -10.49
C GLU A 170 12.13 7.84 -11.48
N ARG A 171 12.72 6.77 -10.99
CA ARG A 171 13.50 5.83 -11.82
C ARG A 171 12.63 5.12 -12.84
N GLU A 172 11.43 4.73 -12.41
CA GLU A 172 10.44 4.02 -13.22
C GLU A 172 9.04 4.55 -12.90
N ILE A 173 8.27 4.82 -13.93
CA ILE A 173 6.88 5.26 -13.86
C ILE A 173 5.98 4.19 -14.46
N LEU A 174 5.03 3.73 -13.68
CA LEU A 174 3.95 2.86 -14.16
C LEU A 174 2.88 3.72 -14.82
N VAL A 175 2.56 3.41 -16.07
CA VAL A 175 1.41 3.95 -16.80
C VAL A 175 0.42 2.83 -17.00
N GLU A 176 -0.79 2.96 -16.47
CA GLU A 176 -1.81 1.91 -16.59
C GLU A 176 -3.14 2.47 -17.08
N LYS A 177 -3.97 1.62 -17.67
CA LYS A 177 -5.33 1.98 -18.10
C LYS A 177 -6.11 2.46 -16.88
N TYR A 178 -6.73 3.63 -16.98
CA TYR A 178 -7.70 4.08 -15.98
C TYR A 178 -8.95 3.20 -16.03
N ILE A 179 -9.31 2.63 -14.92
CA ILE A 179 -10.55 1.88 -14.73
C ILE A 179 -11.50 2.78 -13.95
N PRO A 180 -12.61 3.24 -14.54
CA PRO A 180 -13.65 3.96 -13.81
C PRO A 180 -14.36 3.01 -12.84
N GLY A 181 -15.30 3.53 -12.05
CA GLY A 181 -16.15 2.71 -11.18
C GLY A 181 -15.81 2.85 -9.70
N ARG A 182 -16.34 1.92 -8.93
CA ARG A 182 -16.36 1.92 -7.47
C ARG A 182 -15.01 1.48 -6.89
N GLU A 183 -14.62 2.05 -5.76
CA GLU A 183 -13.42 1.67 -5.00
C GLU A 183 -13.81 0.62 -3.96
N ILE A 184 -13.43 -0.62 -4.16
CA ILE A 184 -13.72 -1.73 -3.26
C ILE A 184 -12.42 -2.17 -2.59
N GLN A 185 -12.47 -2.33 -1.27
CA GLN A 185 -11.32 -2.82 -0.49
C GLN A 185 -11.69 -4.10 0.24
N VAL A 186 -10.77 -5.05 0.24
CA VAL A 186 -10.91 -6.33 0.93
C VAL A 186 -9.76 -6.53 1.90
N ALA A 187 -10.08 -6.87 3.14
CA ALA A 187 -9.10 -7.17 4.17
C ALA A 187 -8.98 -8.69 4.39
N ILE A 188 -7.73 -9.16 4.47
CA ILE A 188 -7.36 -10.56 4.73
C ILE A 188 -6.46 -10.60 5.97
N MET A 189 -6.68 -11.61 6.85
CA MET A 189 -5.79 -11.91 7.97
C MET A 189 -5.42 -13.40 7.95
N GLY A 190 -4.19 -13.69 7.54
CA GLY A 190 -3.74 -15.07 7.32
C GLY A 190 -4.57 -15.77 6.25
N LYS A 191 -5.39 -16.75 6.64
CA LYS A 191 -6.34 -17.44 5.74
C LYS A 191 -7.77 -16.89 5.84
N LYS A 192 -8.04 -15.95 6.77
CA LYS A 192 -9.39 -15.46 7.06
C LYS A 192 -9.68 -14.21 6.24
N LYS A 193 -10.79 -14.19 5.54
CA LYS A 193 -11.40 -13.02 4.92
C LYS A 193 -12.09 -12.22 6.01
N LEU A 194 -11.68 -10.95 6.20
CA LEU A 194 -12.24 -10.09 7.24
C LEU A 194 -13.46 -9.31 6.78
N GLY A 195 -13.60 -9.15 5.46
CA GLY A 195 -14.73 -8.47 4.84
C GLY A 195 -14.32 -7.51 3.72
N THR A 196 -15.36 -6.98 3.10
CA THR A 196 -15.31 -6.10 1.94
C THR A 196 -16.00 -4.78 2.25
N ILE A 197 -15.37 -3.66 1.91
CA ILE A 197 -15.87 -2.30 2.13
C ILE A 197 -15.77 -1.49 0.85
N GLU A 198 -16.73 -0.60 0.62
CA GLU A 198 -16.65 0.40 -0.44
C GLU A 198 -16.24 1.76 0.11
N LEU A 199 -15.34 2.42 -0.63
CA LEU A 199 -14.93 3.78 -0.35
C LEU A 199 -15.51 4.73 -1.37
N VAL A 200 -16.30 5.71 -0.91
CA VAL A 200 -16.90 6.74 -1.76
C VAL A 200 -16.30 8.09 -1.38
N PRO A 201 -15.21 8.50 -2.04
CA PRO A 201 -14.63 9.81 -1.81
C PRO A 201 -15.56 10.91 -2.35
N ARG A 202 -15.67 12.04 -1.67
CA ARG A 202 -16.35 13.23 -2.24
C ARG A 202 -15.60 13.83 -3.43
N ARG A 203 -14.31 13.54 -3.55
CA ARG A 203 -13.43 13.97 -4.62
C ARG A 203 -13.50 12.99 -5.80
N LYS A 204 -13.11 13.46 -6.99
CA LYS A 204 -13.07 12.62 -8.20
C LYS A 204 -12.18 11.37 -8.10
N PHE A 205 -11.27 11.34 -7.10
CA PHE A 205 -10.32 10.24 -6.90
C PHE A 205 -9.99 10.07 -5.41
N TYR A 206 -9.72 8.84 -4.98
CA TYR A 206 -9.29 8.49 -3.63
C TYR A 206 -7.79 8.75 -3.48
N ASP A 207 -7.43 10.05 -3.47
CA ASP A 207 -6.06 10.55 -3.33
C ASP A 207 -5.61 10.59 -1.86
N TYR A 208 -4.37 11.07 -1.63
CA TYR A 208 -3.81 11.21 -0.28
C TYR A 208 -4.69 12.08 0.64
N LYS A 209 -5.24 13.19 0.10
CA LYS A 209 -6.15 14.05 0.87
C LYS A 209 -7.46 13.33 1.19
N ALA A 210 -8.03 12.58 0.24
CA ALA A 210 -9.25 11.78 0.49
C ALA A 210 -9.05 10.69 1.55
N LYS A 211 -7.81 10.22 1.73
CA LYS A 211 -7.46 9.19 2.73
C LYS A 211 -7.27 9.75 4.14
N TYR A 212 -6.65 10.91 4.26
CA TYR A 212 -6.09 11.35 5.54
C TYR A 212 -6.55 12.72 6.03
N ASP A 213 -7.19 13.54 5.16
CA ASP A 213 -7.75 14.82 5.54
C ASP A 213 -9.06 14.59 6.33
N LYS A 214 -9.16 15.18 7.50
CA LYS A 214 -10.36 15.11 8.34
C LYS A 214 -11.61 15.67 7.63
N ASN A 215 -11.41 16.62 6.73
CA ASN A 215 -12.48 17.27 5.96
C ASN A 215 -12.83 16.55 4.66
N ALA A 216 -12.10 15.50 4.30
CA ALA A 216 -12.32 14.75 3.05
C ALA A 216 -13.67 14.05 3.00
N LYS A 217 -14.27 13.74 4.19
CA LYS A 217 -15.59 13.13 4.35
C LYS A 217 -15.82 11.93 3.40
N THR A 218 -14.78 11.10 3.19
CA THR A 218 -14.94 9.84 2.45
C THR A 218 -15.92 8.94 3.18
N LYS A 219 -16.97 8.50 2.48
CA LYS A 219 -17.92 7.54 3.05
C LYS A 219 -17.33 6.14 2.99
N HIS A 220 -17.52 5.39 4.08
CA HIS A 220 -17.16 3.99 4.21
C HIS A 220 -18.45 3.18 4.28
N ILE A 221 -18.77 2.44 3.23
CA ILE A 221 -20.02 1.69 3.11
C ILE A 221 -19.75 0.23 3.49
N LEU A 222 -20.37 -0.19 4.59
CA LEU A 222 -20.29 -1.55 5.11
C LEU A 222 -21.67 -1.91 5.71
N PRO A 223 -22.33 -2.98 5.25
CA PRO A 223 -21.93 -3.88 4.16
C PRO A 223 -21.89 -3.17 2.80
N VAL A 224 -21.04 -3.69 1.91
CA VAL A 224 -20.98 -3.18 0.53
C VAL A 224 -22.23 -3.62 -0.25
N ASP A 225 -22.81 -2.70 -1.02
CA ASP A 225 -23.93 -3.00 -1.91
C ASP A 225 -23.45 -3.61 -3.22
N LEU A 226 -23.17 -4.90 -3.18
CA LEU A 226 -22.80 -5.75 -4.31
C LEU A 226 -23.48 -7.12 -4.20
N PRO A 227 -23.75 -7.79 -5.33
CA PRO A 227 -24.25 -9.16 -5.31
C PRO A 227 -23.31 -10.08 -4.51
N LYS A 228 -23.86 -10.96 -3.68
CA LYS A 228 -23.08 -11.90 -2.83
C LYS A 228 -22.00 -12.67 -3.63
N LYS A 229 -22.32 -13.06 -4.88
CA LYS A 229 -21.38 -13.72 -5.79
C LYS A 229 -20.16 -12.85 -6.09
N LYS A 230 -20.35 -11.52 -6.27
CA LYS A 230 -19.26 -10.57 -6.54
C LYS A 230 -18.43 -10.28 -5.30
N ILE A 231 -19.06 -10.20 -4.13
CA ILE A 231 -18.34 -10.07 -2.85
C ILE A 231 -17.43 -11.29 -2.67
N LYS A 232 -17.95 -12.50 -2.84
CA LYS A 232 -17.16 -13.73 -2.76
C LYS A 232 -16.00 -13.74 -3.77
N GLU A 233 -16.24 -13.32 -5.01
CA GLU A 233 -15.23 -13.25 -6.07
C GLU A 233 -14.05 -12.34 -5.69
N VAL A 234 -14.32 -11.10 -5.25
CA VAL A 234 -13.25 -10.16 -4.86
C VAL A 234 -12.50 -10.62 -3.62
N GLU A 235 -13.20 -11.26 -2.67
CA GLU A 235 -12.57 -11.84 -1.48
C GLU A 235 -11.67 -13.03 -1.81
N ASP A 236 -12.09 -13.91 -2.73
CA ASP A 236 -11.27 -15.03 -3.22
C ASP A 236 -10.02 -14.53 -3.96
N ILE A 237 -10.16 -13.48 -4.77
CA ILE A 237 -9.03 -12.84 -5.44
C ILE A 237 -8.07 -12.22 -4.43
N ALA A 238 -8.57 -11.50 -3.41
CA ALA A 238 -7.75 -10.90 -2.37
C ALA A 238 -6.99 -11.96 -1.55
N LEU A 239 -7.66 -13.05 -1.17
CA LEU A 239 -7.02 -14.17 -0.48
C LEU A 239 -5.94 -14.82 -1.35
N LYS A 240 -6.22 -15.06 -2.63
CA LYS A 240 -5.26 -15.58 -3.59
C LYS A 240 -4.05 -14.64 -3.72
N ALA A 241 -4.27 -13.31 -3.84
CA ALA A 241 -3.19 -12.32 -3.90
C ALA A 241 -2.31 -12.38 -2.65
N HIS A 242 -2.91 -12.43 -1.45
CA HIS A 242 -2.23 -12.58 -0.17
C HIS A 242 -1.33 -13.83 -0.15
N GLN A 243 -1.84 -14.97 -0.61
CA GLN A 243 -1.12 -16.23 -0.59
C GLN A 243 0.03 -16.29 -1.59
N ILE A 244 -0.18 -15.89 -2.85
CA ILE A 244 0.86 -15.96 -3.89
C ILE A 244 2.00 -14.96 -3.68
N THR A 245 1.74 -13.85 -2.97
CA THR A 245 2.78 -12.90 -2.55
C THR A 245 3.43 -13.31 -1.23
N LYS A 246 2.99 -14.44 -0.63
CA LYS A 246 3.48 -14.95 0.65
C LYS A 246 3.32 -13.95 1.80
N CYS A 247 2.26 -13.18 1.76
CA CYS A 247 1.91 -12.30 2.85
C CYS A 247 1.49 -13.08 4.11
N ARG A 248 1.70 -12.47 5.26
CA ARG A 248 1.22 -12.93 6.57
C ARG A 248 0.61 -11.78 7.36
N GLY A 249 -0.10 -12.07 8.45
CA GLY A 249 -0.79 -11.05 9.21
C GLY A 249 -1.94 -10.44 8.42
N VAL A 250 -2.10 -9.14 8.52
CA VAL A 250 -3.18 -8.41 7.85
C VAL A 250 -2.70 -7.78 6.54
N THR A 251 -3.49 -7.92 5.49
CA THR A 251 -3.29 -7.22 4.21
C THR A 251 -4.61 -6.64 3.72
N ARG A 252 -4.52 -5.63 2.87
CA ARG A 252 -5.64 -5.03 2.16
C ARG A 252 -5.38 -5.07 0.66
N SER A 253 -6.38 -5.49 -0.08
CA SER A 253 -6.38 -5.43 -1.54
C SER A 253 -7.39 -4.39 -2.03
N ASP A 254 -6.97 -3.53 -2.94
CA ASP A 254 -7.78 -2.45 -3.49
C ASP A 254 -8.23 -2.83 -4.91
N PHE A 255 -9.53 -2.76 -5.18
CA PHE A 255 -10.17 -3.11 -6.45
C PHE A 255 -10.88 -1.93 -7.06
N ARG A 256 -10.93 -1.91 -8.39
CA ARG A 256 -11.85 -1.03 -9.14
C ARG A 256 -12.92 -1.91 -9.75
N TYR A 257 -14.17 -1.64 -9.39
CA TYR A 257 -15.35 -2.36 -9.86
C TYR A 257 -16.18 -1.45 -10.79
N ASN A 258 -16.30 -1.84 -12.04
CA ASN A 258 -17.07 -1.14 -13.08
C ASN A 258 -18.10 -2.08 -13.71
#